data_bd6d0f2165dff2f1e56eceb731838dfd
#
_entry.id   bd6d0f2165dff2f1e56eceb731838dfd
#
_cell.length_a   1.000
_cell.length_b   1.000
_cell.length_c   1.000
_cell.angle_alpha   90.00
_cell.angle_beta   90.00
_cell.angle_gamma   90.00
#
_symmetry.space_group_name_H-M   'P 1'
#
loop_
_entity.id
_entity.type
_entity.pdbx_description
1 polymer ?
#
loop_
_entity_poly.entity_id
_entity_poly.type
_entity_poly.pdbx_seq_one_letter_code
_entity_poly.pdbx_strand_id
1 'polypeptide(L)'
;MEITLELIVFTVLALFIGVSAILAVTTRRILRAATYLLFVLFGTAGIYFQLNYSFLGAVQLLIYAGGITVLYVFSILLTSSQGDKAEDLKGYKLFVGLGAALASLGICLWITLGHDFRPSHFEQIGRASCRERVCQYV
;
A
#
# COMPACT_ATOMS: atom_id res chain seq x y z
N MET A 1 26.13 8.71 7.73
CA MET A 1 26.06 8.22 6.34
C MET A 1 24.90 7.22 6.14
N GLU A 2 24.61 6.35 7.10
CA GLU A 2 23.50 5.37 6.97
C GLU A 2 22.12 6.04 6.92
N ILE A 3 21.85 7.01 7.77
CA ILE A 3 20.55 7.72 7.84
C ILE A 3 20.22 8.43 6.52
N THR A 4 21.20 9.02 5.86
CA THR A 4 21.00 9.70 4.57
C THR A 4 20.70 8.71 3.44
N LEU A 5 21.30 7.55 3.48
CA LEU A 5 21.09 6.49 2.49
C LEU A 5 19.69 5.86 2.65
N GLU A 6 19.28 5.61 3.88
CA GLU A 6 17.92 5.13 4.18
C GLU A 6 16.84 6.14 3.74
N LEU A 7 17.07 7.43 4.00
CA LEU A 7 16.14 8.48 3.58
C LEU A 7 16.04 8.60 2.06
N ILE A 8 17.15 8.45 1.35
CA ILE A 8 17.16 8.47 -0.13
C ILE A 8 16.38 7.28 -0.68
N VAL A 9 16.64 6.07 -0.18
CA VAL A 9 15.92 4.87 -0.62
C VAL A 9 14.42 4.98 -0.35
N PHE A 10 14.04 5.45 0.84
CA PHE A 10 12.63 5.70 1.18
C PHE A 10 11.97 6.70 0.23
N THR A 11 12.65 7.81 -0.07
CA THR A 11 12.13 8.85 -0.98
C THR A 11 11.95 8.31 -2.39
N VAL A 12 12.90 7.52 -2.89
CA VAL A 12 12.82 6.89 -4.22
C VAL A 12 11.66 5.91 -4.28
N LEU A 13 11.50 5.05 -3.26
CA LEU A 13 10.37 4.11 -3.17
C LEU A 13 9.03 4.84 -3.09
N ALA A 14 8.93 5.89 -2.28
CA ALA A 14 7.73 6.70 -2.14
C ALA A 14 7.34 7.36 -3.47
N LEU A 15 8.31 7.93 -4.20
CA LEU A 15 8.09 8.49 -5.53
C LEU A 15 7.65 7.43 -6.53
N PHE A 16 8.30 6.27 -6.53
CA PHE A 16 7.95 5.15 -7.40
C PHE A 16 6.50 4.69 -7.18
N ILE A 17 6.09 4.52 -5.92
CA ILE A 17 4.72 4.14 -5.55
C ILE A 17 3.74 5.23 -5.99
N GLY A 18 4.04 6.50 -5.71
CA GLY A 18 3.18 7.63 -6.08
C GLY A 18 2.95 7.74 -7.58
N VAL A 19 4.01 7.67 -8.36
CA VAL A 19 3.93 7.72 -9.83
C VAL A 19 3.14 6.52 -10.36
N SER A 20 3.42 5.32 -9.89
CA SER A 20 2.71 4.11 -10.29
C SER A 20 1.23 4.15 -9.92
N ALA A 21 0.88 4.70 -8.75
CA ALA A 21 -0.50 4.87 -8.32
C ALA A 21 -1.27 5.86 -9.22
N ILE A 22 -0.65 6.99 -9.56
CA ILE A 22 -1.26 7.96 -10.48
C ILE A 22 -1.47 7.34 -11.87
N LEU A 23 -0.49 6.60 -12.38
CA LEU A 23 -0.59 5.92 -13.66
C LEU A 23 -1.67 4.83 -13.63
N ALA A 24 -1.82 4.10 -12.53
CA ALA A 24 -2.86 3.08 -12.36
C ALA A 24 -4.26 3.66 -12.49
N VAL A 25 -4.49 4.84 -11.90
CA VAL A 25 -5.81 5.50 -11.93
C VAL A 25 -6.06 6.25 -13.25
N THR A 26 -5.02 6.81 -13.86
CA THR A 26 -5.14 7.61 -15.09
C THR A 26 -5.26 6.75 -16.35
N THR A 27 -4.76 5.51 -16.30
CA THR A 27 -4.74 4.63 -17.47
C THR A 27 -6.14 4.10 -17.78
N ARG A 28 -6.58 4.31 -19.02
CA ARG A 28 -7.91 3.88 -19.50
C ARG A 28 -8.00 2.39 -19.84
N ARG A 29 -6.88 1.70 -19.98
CA ARG A 29 -6.84 0.26 -20.27
C ARG A 29 -6.72 -0.54 -18.99
N ILE A 30 -7.70 -1.39 -18.73
CA ILE A 30 -7.82 -2.15 -17.48
C ILE A 30 -6.58 -3.02 -17.22
N LEU A 31 -6.03 -3.68 -18.23
CA LEU A 31 -4.82 -4.51 -18.09
C LEU A 31 -3.57 -3.69 -17.72
N ARG A 32 -3.42 -2.49 -18.28
CA ARG A 32 -2.30 -1.61 -17.92
C ARG A 32 -2.47 -1.07 -16.50
N ALA A 33 -3.69 -0.72 -16.10
CA ALA A 33 -3.99 -0.30 -14.74
C ALA A 33 -3.63 -1.40 -13.74
N ALA A 34 -3.97 -2.66 -14.04
CA ALA A 34 -3.60 -3.82 -13.22
C ALA A 34 -2.08 -3.97 -13.06
N THR A 35 -1.31 -3.75 -14.13
CA THR A 35 0.17 -3.81 -14.09
C THR A 35 0.74 -2.69 -13.21
N TYR A 36 0.23 -1.47 -13.33
CA TYR A 36 0.66 -0.37 -12.46
C TYR A 36 0.28 -0.59 -10.99
N LEU A 37 -0.89 -1.18 -10.73
CA LEU A 37 -1.28 -1.58 -9.38
C LEU A 37 -0.30 -2.61 -8.80
N LEU A 38 0.14 -3.57 -9.59
CA LEU A 38 1.16 -4.55 -9.19
C LEU A 38 2.46 -3.85 -8.78
N PHE A 39 2.92 -2.83 -9.53
CA PHE A 39 4.10 -2.05 -9.15
C PHE A 39 3.93 -1.29 -7.84
N VAL A 40 2.75 -0.76 -7.56
CA VAL A 40 2.43 -0.14 -6.26
C VAL A 40 2.59 -1.16 -5.13
N LEU A 41 2.05 -2.36 -5.29
CA LEU A 41 2.14 -3.42 -4.28
C LEU A 41 3.58 -3.90 -4.05
N PHE A 42 4.38 -3.99 -5.12
CA PHE A 42 5.81 -4.27 -5.03
C PHE A 42 6.58 -3.17 -4.28
N GLY A 43 6.31 -1.91 -4.61
CA GLY A 43 6.90 -0.76 -3.92
C GLY A 43 6.57 -0.75 -2.43
N THR A 44 5.33 -1.07 -2.07
CA THR A 44 4.90 -1.18 -0.67
C THR A 44 5.66 -2.28 0.07
N ALA A 45 5.88 -3.42 -0.55
CA ALA A 45 6.71 -4.47 0.04
C ALA A 45 8.16 -4.00 0.27
N GLY A 46 8.71 -3.21 -0.67
CA GLY A 46 10.03 -2.59 -0.53
C GLY A 46 10.13 -1.69 0.71
N ILE A 47 9.08 -0.91 1.01
CA ILE A 47 9.03 -0.10 2.24
C ILE A 47 9.02 -0.98 3.49
N TYR A 48 8.27 -2.09 3.50
CA TYR A 48 8.29 -3.02 4.63
C TYR A 48 9.67 -3.63 4.87
N PHE A 49 10.40 -4.00 3.81
CA PHE A 49 11.76 -4.49 3.94
C PHE A 49 12.71 -3.42 4.50
N GLN A 50 12.57 -2.17 4.07
CA GLN A 50 13.37 -1.07 4.58
C GLN A 50 13.12 -0.80 6.07
N LEU A 51 11.89 -0.98 6.55
CA LEU A 51 11.51 -0.84 7.96
C LEU A 51 11.91 -2.07 8.81
N ASN A 52 12.67 -3.03 8.27
CA ASN A 52 13.04 -4.29 8.92
C ASN A 52 11.88 -5.23 9.26
N TYR A 53 10.70 -5.00 8.68
CA TYR A 53 9.55 -5.91 8.79
C TYR A 53 9.57 -6.95 7.67
N SER A 54 10.62 -7.79 7.64
CA SER A 54 10.86 -8.77 6.56
C SER A 54 9.70 -9.76 6.39
N PHE A 55 9.10 -10.20 7.48
CA PHE A 55 7.93 -11.07 7.43
C PHE A 55 6.72 -10.40 6.75
N LEU A 56 6.45 -9.14 7.11
CA LEU A 56 5.34 -8.38 6.54
C LEU A 56 5.56 -8.09 5.05
N GLY A 57 6.79 -7.76 4.66
CA GLY A 57 7.17 -7.59 3.25
C GLY A 57 7.01 -8.88 2.43
N ALA A 58 7.41 -10.03 3.00
CA ALA A 58 7.24 -11.32 2.35
C ALA A 58 5.76 -11.68 2.17
N VAL A 59 4.93 -11.48 3.17
CA VAL A 59 3.48 -11.68 3.10
C VAL A 59 2.83 -10.76 2.06
N GLN A 60 3.25 -9.49 2.01
CA GLN A 60 2.79 -8.52 1.01
C GLN A 60 3.07 -9.02 -0.42
N LEU A 61 4.28 -9.51 -0.69
CA LEU A 61 4.63 -10.05 -2.00
C LEU A 61 3.85 -11.32 -2.33
N LEU A 62 3.76 -12.24 -1.39
CA LEU A 62 3.16 -13.54 -1.64
C LEU A 62 1.65 -13.44 -1.85
N ILE A 63 0.95 -12.71 -0.98
CA ILE A 63 -0.52 -12.64 -0.98
C ILE A 63 -1.02 -11.57 -1.95
N TYR A 64 -0.53 -10.32 -1.82
CA TYR A 64 -1.06 -9.22 -2.63
C TYR A 64 -0.48 -9.18 -4.04
N ALA A 65 0.82 -9.18 -4.18
CA ALA A 65 1.44 -9.13 -5.51
C ALA A 65 1.34 -10.47 -6.25
N GLY A 66 1.45 -11.59 -5.56
CA GLY A 66 1.31 -12.93 -6.13
C GLY A 66 -0.13 -13.37 -6.27
N GLY A 67 -0.80 -13.65 -5.15
CA GLY A 67 -2.11 -14.28 -5.14
C GLY A 67 -3.23 -13.39 -5.69
N ILE A 68 -3.49 -12.27 -5.03
CA ILE A 68 -4.63 -11.40 -5.35
C ILE A 68 -4.49 -10.78 -6.74
N THR A 69 -3.29 -10.32 -7.10
CA THR A 69 -3.07 -9.68 -8.41
C THR A 69 -3.25 -10.68 -9.55
N VAL A 70 -2.78 -11.91 -9.39
CA VAL A 70 -2.96 -12.96 -10.41
C VAL A 70 -4.45 -13.27 -10.59
N LEU A 71 -5.20 -13.46 -9.50
CA LEU A 71 -6.65 -13.67 -9.57
C LEU A 71 -7.39 -12.50 -10.20
N TYR A 72 -6.98 -11.28 -9.86
CA TYR A 72 -7.55 -10.06 -10.43
C TYR A 72 -7.30 -9.95 -11.94
N VAL A 73 -6.06 -10.15 -12.38
CA VAL A 73 -5.71 -10.13 -13.80
C VAL A 73 -6.44 -11.25 -14.57
N PHE A 74 -6.52 -12.44 -14.01
CA PHE A 74 -7.25 -13.55 -14.60
C PHE A 74 -8.74 -13.26 -14.73
N SER A 75 -9.35 -12.68 -13.70
CA SER A 75 -10.74 -12.25 -13.72
C SER A 75 -11.01 -11.22 -14.82
N ILE A 76 -10.12 -10.25 -14.99
CA ILE A 76 -10.22 -9.24 -16.05
C ILE A 76 -10.10 -9.90 -17.42
N LEU A 77 -9.15 -10.82 -17.62
CA LEU A 77 -8.98 -11.52 -18.91
C LEU A 77 -10.19 -12.33 -19.30
N LEU A 78 -10.86 -12.98 -18.34
CA LEU A 78 -12.09 -13.72 -18.59
C LEU A 78 -13.29 -12.81 -18.90
N THR A 79 -13.32 -11.62 -18.29
CA THR A 79 -14.45 -10.69 -18.44
C THR A 79 -14.26 -9.71 -19.60
N SER A 80 -13.04 -9.55 -20.10
CA SER A 80 -12.64 -8.55 -21.11
C SER A 80 -13.18 -8.80 -22.53
N SER A 81 -14.13 -9.69 -22.71
CA SER A 81 -14.78 -9.91 -24.01
C SER A 81 -15.60 -8.73 -24.52
N GLN A 82 -15.85 -7.70 -23.71
CA GLN A 82 -16.74 -6.60 -24.08
C GLN A 82 -16.27 -5.22 -23.57
N GLY A 83 -15.22 -4.69 -24.16
CA GLY A 83 -14.94 -3.28 -24.04
C GLY A 83 -13.71 -2.89 -23.21
N ASP A 84 -12.60 -2.89 -23.85
CA ASP A 84 -11.28 -2.45 -23.39
C ASP A 84 -11.18 -0.95 -23.05
N LYS A 85 -12.31 -0.25 -22.94
CA LYS A 85 -12.34 1.20 -22.66
C LYS A 85 -13.15 1.46 -21.40
N ALA A 86 -12.44 1.82 -20.33
CA ALA A 86 -13.11 2.50 -19.21
C ALA A 86 -13.88 3.70 -19.74
N GLU A 87 -15.13 3.86 -19.28
CA GLU A 87 -15.97 5.03 -19.63
C GLU A 87 -15.19 6.34 -19.42
N ASP A 88 -15.35 7.26 -20.35
CA ASP A 88 -14.79 8.60 -20.23
C ASP A 88 -15.29 9.23 -18.92
N LEU A 89 -14.37 9.44 -18.00
CA LEU A 89 -14.65 10.18 -16.79
C LEU A 89 -15.04 11.61 -17.18
N LYS A 90 -16.34 11.89 -17.19
CA LYS A 90 -16.83 13.26 -17.29
C LYS A 90 -16.19 14.08 -16.16
N GLY A 91 -15.69 15.27 -16.47
CA GLY A 91 -14.92 16.10 -15.54
C GLY A 91 -15.52 16.25 -14.14
N TYR A 92 -16.85 16.20 -14.01
CA TYR A 92 -17.54 16.20 -12.72
C TYR A 92 -17.17 15.01 -11.82
N LYS A 93 -17.09 13.79 -12.37
CA LYS A 93 -16.70 12.58 -11.60
C LYS A 93 -15.26 12.65 -11.09
N LEU A 94 -14.38 13.31 -11.85
CA LEU A 94 -13.00 13.53 -11.44
C LEU A 94 -12.91 14.49 -10.25
N PHE A 95 -13.67 15.59 -10.29
CA PHE A 95 -13.70 16.57 -9.19
C PHE A 95 -14.27 15.97 -7.90
N VAL A 96 -15.32 15.18 -8.00
CA VAL A 96 -15.92 14.48 -6.85
C VAL A 96 -14.96 13.46 -6.26
N GLY A 97 -14.30 12.67 -7.12
CA GLY A 97 -13.29 11.69 -6.68
C GLY A 97 -12.08 12.35 -6.03
N LEU A 98 -11.57 13.44 -6.59
CA LEU A 98 -10.46 14.20 -6.01
C LEU A 98 -10.86 14.83 -4.67
N GLY A 99 -12.05 15.39 -4.57
CA GLY A 99 -12.59 15.95 -3.32
C GLY A 99 -12.71 14.89 -2.22
N ALA A 100 -13.22 13.70 -2.56
CA ALA A 100 -13.32 12.59 -1.63
C ALA A 100 -11.94 12.11 -1.16
N ALA A 101 -10.96 12.01 -2.07
CA ALA A 101 -9.58 11.63 -1.74
C ALA A 101 -8.92 12.66 -0.82
N LEU A 102 -9.07 13.94 -1.09
CA LEU A 102 -8.52 15.01 -0.24
C LEU A 102 -9.20 15.06 1.14
N ALA A 103 -10.52 14.85 1.20
CA ALA A 103 -11.24 14.77 2.47
C ALA A 103 -10.77 13.58 3.31
N SER A 104 -10.62 12.41 2.70
CA SER A 104 -10.09 11.22 3.38
C SER A 104 -8.67 11.43 3.90
N LEU A 105 -7.81 12.03 3.10
CA LEU A 105 -6.43 12.35 3.48
C LEU A 105 -6.40 13.37 4.63
N GLY A 106 -7.25 14.40 4.58
CA GLY A 106 -7.38 15.40 5.64
C GLY A 106 -7.85 14.78 6.96
N ILE A 107 -8.82 13.87 6.93
CA ILE A 107 -9.30 13.16 8.13
C ILE A 107 -8.19 12.27 8.69
N CYS A 108 -7.47 11.52 7.86
CA CYS A 108 -6.35 10.70 8.31
C CYS A 108 -5.23 11.53 8.95
N LEU A 109 -4.86 12.65 8.33
CA LEU A 109 -3.88 13.57 8.90
C LEU A 109 -4.35 14.17 10.22
N TRP A 110 -5.62 14.58 10.29
CA TRP A 110 -6.21 15.13 11.52
C TRP A 110 -6.14 14.13 12.67
N ILE A 111 -6.52 12.88 12.42
CA ILE A 111 -6.45 11.80 13.41
C ILE A 111 -5.00 11.51 13.80
N THR A 112 -4.08 11.45 12.84
CA THR A 112 -2.67 11.15 13.09
C THR A 112 -1.97 12.25 13.89
N LEU A 113 -2.26 13.52 13.58
CA LEU A 113 -1.67 14.66 14.28
C LEU A 113 -2.36 14.96 15.63
N GLY A 114 -3.67 14.68 15.72
CA GLY A 114 -4.47 14.91 16.93
C GLY A 114 -4.41 13.78 17.96
N HIS A 115 -3.91 12.62 17.56
CA HIS A 115 -3.72 11.50 18.47
C HIS A 115 -2.33 11.58 19.09
N ASP A 116 -2.28 11.97 20.37
CA ASP A 116 -1.09 11.72 21.18
C ASP A 116 -0.85 10.22 21.24
N PHE A 117 0.08 9.74 20.43
CA PHE A 117 0.57 8.36 20.50
C PHE A 117 1.28 8.18 21.84
N ARG A 118 0.54 7.86 22.89
CA ARG A 118 1.12 7.38 24.14
C ARG A 118 1.58 5.93 23.90
N PRO A 119 2.86 5.64 23.89
CA PRO A 119 3.40 4.31 23.62
C PRO A 119 3.09 3.27 24.71
N SER A 120 2.32 3.65 25.74
CA SER A 120 2.15 2.86 26.96
C SER A 120 1.38 1.54 26.79
N HIS A 121 0.52 1.38 25.79
CA HIS A 121 -0.29 0.16 25.66
C HIS A 121 0.37 -0.96 24.87
N PHE A 122 1.14 -0.63 23.84
CA PHE A 122 1.82 -1.65 23.01
C PHE A 122 3.04 -2.26 23.72
N GLU A 123 3.71 -1.51 24.57
CA GLU A 123 4.85 -2.00 25.33
C GLU A 123 4.43 -2.99 26.42
N GLN A 124 3.25 -2.84 26.99
CA GLN A 124 2.71 -3.78 27.99
C GLN A 124 2.30 -5.12 27.34
N ILE A 125 1.72 -5.09 26.14
CA ILE A 125 1.34 -6.30 25.43
C ILE A 125 2.58 -7.08 24.95
N GLY A 126 3.62 -6.38 24.47
CA GLY A 126 4.89 -6.99 24.07
C GLY A 126 5.64 -7.63 25.24
N ARG A 127 5.66 -6.99 26.41
CA ARG A 127 6.29 -7.52 27.63
C ARG A 127 5.53 -8.71 28.24
N ALA A 128 4.20 -8.67 28.22
CA ALA A 128 3.38 -9.79 28.69
C ALA A 128 3.58 -11.03 27.82
N SER A 129 3.60 -10.85 26.48
CA SER A 129 3.80 -11.94 25.54
C SER A 129 5.22 -12.53 25.56
N CYS A 130 6.26 -11.69 25.80
CA CYS A 130 7.62 -12.17 26.00
C CYS A 130 7.79 -12.92 27.33
N ARG A 131 7.12 -12.49 28.38
CA ARG A 131 7.24 -13.15 29.70
C ARG A 131 6.59 -14.53 29.71
N GLU A 132 5.51 -14.70 28.98
CA GLU A 132 4.80 -15.98 28.92
C GLU A 132 5.52 -17.02 28.05
N ARG A 133 6.19 -16.61 26.97
CA ARG A 133 6.93 -17.52 26.08
C ARG A 133 8.29 -17.96 26.66
N VAL A 134 8.97 -17.10 27.38
CA VAL A 134 10.28 -17.43 27.96
C VAL A 134 10.15 -18.40 29.15
N CYS A 135 9.04 -18.33 29.89
CA CYS A 135 8.78 -19.28 30.98
C CYS A 135 8.41 -20.69 30.51
N GLN A 136 8.05 -20.88 29.25
CA GLN A 136 7.64 -22.18 28.73
C GLN A 136 8.82 -23.03 28.17
N TYR A 137 10.02 -22.43 28.03
CA TYR A 137 11.23 -23.09 27.53
C TYR A 137 12.34 -23.26 28.57
N VAL A 138 12.08 -22.94 29.82
CA VAL A 138 12.94 -23.25 30.98
C VAL A 138 12.28 -24.24 31.90
#